data_0eb505f1cbd245850b5447dfa0d77cdc
#
_entry.id   0eb505f1cbd245850b5447dfa0d77cdc
#
_cell.length_a   1.000
_cell.length_b   1.000
_cell.length_c   1.000
_cell.angle_alpha   90.00
_cell.angle_beta   90.00
_cell.angle_gamma   90.00
#
_symmetry.space_group_name_H-M   'P 1'
#
loop_
_entity.id
_entity.type
_entity.pdbx_description
1 polymer ?
#
loop_
_entity_poly.entity_id
_entity_poly.type
_entity_poly.pdbx_seq_one_letter_code
_entity_poly.pdbx_strand_id
1 'polypeptide(L)'
;MKITTRSHFDKIFTAVTWLTVLVIITLLIMILGPILSKGTSAVIFRDTVEFRKMQITLFRRGNEMKLSAEKKQTAAVRQKIYDTIDDFKKGIDTQSLTEQVRTIYRRCGQELRRKDLTPQQYTDIRSTLKDIRDRLEIAFASKDKAEIAECVTYVMKFSGDENFKGTSAEDFFVIAADFQKAAKKTDLTKQHLYAESVGQIEDLLTLLLGPRPGAALPATAMNQFGATRWDLAQSILDKILWKEQWVSQGDGLPLVKTRTQRAEEFAGTEIEPLFGYIKDNLKTMMKPKLRFYWQYLIDDSTPGHYFGGIGPEIIGTLLLTLLSMLFVIPLGIISAAYLTEFASDNFIIKIIRVCINSLAGVPSIIFGLFGLAFFVLFLLPAFGAASKPCIFTASLTLSILALPVMIRASEEAIKTVPSTYKEASLALGAGKFRTFISVTLPAAMPGILTGVILSLSRVAGETAPILFTGAIALGPVPSSIFQSTRTLSYGSYDMAVGDRLAMMVPHNQYGMVATLIILVLCLNAIAIVLRTRLFKKLHGH
;
A
#
# COMPACT_ATOMS: atom_id res chain seq x y z
N MET A 1 52.83 35.26 11.57
CA MET A 1 51.57 35.40 10.79
C MET A 1 50.85 36.66 11.33
N LYS A 2 50.61 37.67 10.47
CA LYS A 2 50.02 38.97 10.92
C LYS A 2 48.61 38.74 11.46
N ILE A 3 48.20 39.42 12.53
CA ILE A 3 46.91 39.30 13.22
C ILE A 3 45.72 39.42 12.23
N THR A 4 45.88 40.26 11.21
CA THR A 4 44.90 40.44 10.13
C THR A 4 44.66 39.18 9.29
N THR A 5 45.71 38.40 9.00
CA THR A 5 45.61 37.15 8.22
C THR A 5 44.88 36.06 9.02
N ARG A 6 45.07 36.00 10.32
CA ARG A 6 44.38 35.05 11.22
C ARG A 6 42.90 35.36 11.30
N SER A 7 42.52 36.63 11.41
CA SER A 7 41.11 37.07 11.41
C SER A 7 40.40 36.76 10.08
N HIS A 8 41.09 36.84 8.93
CA HIS A 8 40.48 36.44 7.63
C HIS A 8 40.29 34.93 7.54
N PHE A 9 41.23 34.10 7.99
CA PHE A 9 41.06 32.65 8.03
C PHE A 9 39.91 32.22 8.95
N ASP A 10 39.77 32.86 10.13
CA ASP A 10 38.65 32.56 11.04
C ASP A 10 37.29 32.91 10.43
N LYS A 11 37.18 34.03 9.71
CA LYS A 11 35.96 34.40 9.00
C LYS A 11 35.64 33.43 7.86
N ILE A 12 36.63 33.02 7.07
CA ILE A 12 36.45 32.02 6.00
C ILE A 12 36.03 30.69 6.60
N PHE A 13 36.67 30.23 7.67
CA PHE A 13 36.31 28.99 8.35
C PHE A 13 34.88 29.03 8.89
N THR A 14 34.47 30.13 9.52
CA THR A 14 33.09 30.33 9.99
C THR A 14 32.10 30.31 8.83
N ALA A 15 32.40 30.98 7.70
CA ALA A 15 31.56 30.99 6.53
C ALA A 15 31.40 29.58 5.91
N VAL A 16 32.49 28.81 5.82
CA VAL A 16 32.48 27.42 5.35
C VAL A 16 31.65 26.54 6.28
N THR A 17 31.78 26.71 7.60
CA THR A 17 31.00 25.97 8.59
C THR A 17 29.51 26.28 8.45
N TRP A 18 29.10 27.54 8.29
CA TRP A 18 27.71 27.91 8.03
C TRP A 18 27.21 27.35 6.71
N LEU A 19 28.00 27.36 5.64
CA LEU A 19 27.66 26.76 4.37
C LEU A 19 27.40 25.24 4.51
N THR A 20 28.27 24.54 5.24
CA THR A 20 28.10 23.10 5.50
C THR A 20 26.82 22.81 6.25
N VAL A 21 26.51 23.59 7.30
CA VAL A 21 25.25 23.45 8.04
C VAL A 21 24.03 23.69 7.13
N LEU A 22 24.10 24.73 6.30
CA LEU A 22 23.02 25.04 5.35
C LEU A 22 22.82 23.92 4.33
N VAL A 23 23.88 23.35 3.79
CA VAL A 23 23.82 22.19 2.88
C VAL A 23 23.18 20.99 3.57
N ILE A 24 23.57 20.67 4.81
CA ILE A 24 22.98 19.54 5.56
C ILE A 24 21.49 19.76 5.80
N ILE A 25 21.08 20.97 6.22
CA ILE A 25 19.67 21.30 6.42
C ILE A 25 18.89 21.19 5.11
N THR A 26 19.44 21.69 4.00
CA THR A 26 18.79 21.62 2.69
C THR A 26 18.60 20.17 2.23
N LEU A 27 19.62 19.32 2.38
CA LEU A 27 19.52 17.89 2.07
C LEU A 27 18.49 17.20 2.96
N LEU A 28 18.46 17.53 4.25
CA LEU A 28 17.46 16.98 5.18
C LEU A 28 16.03 17.36 4.75
N ILE A 29 15.79 18.63 4.42
CA ILE A 29 14.49 19.10 3.95
C ILE A 29 14.13 18.44 2.61
N MET A 30 15.09 18.28 1.70
CA MET A 30 14.89 17.65 0.40
C MET A 30 14.46 16.18 0.53
N ILE A 31 14.98 15.46 1.53
CA ILE A 31 14.63 14.04 1.78
C ILE A 31 13.35 13.92 2.61
N LEU A 32 13.29 14.61 3.74
CA LEU A 32 12.15 14.48 4.67
C LEU A 32 10.89 15.21 4.19
N GLY A 33 11.04 16.33 3.49
CA GLY A 33 9.92 17.13 3.02
C GLY A 33 8.90 16.32 2.19
N PRO A 34 9.33 15.66 1.11
CA PRO A 34 8.44 14.80 0.32
C PRO A 34 7.84 13.63 1.11
N ILE A 35 8.61 13.01 2.02
CA ILE A 35 8.12 11.91 2.85
C ILE A 35 7.00 12.39 3.78
N LEU A 36 7.22 13.49 4.49
CA LEU A 36 6.25 14.04 5.42
C LEU A 36 5.02 14.58 4.67
N SER A 37 5.20 15.30 3.55
CA SER A 37 4.09 15.85 2.78
C SER A 37 3.21 14.76 2.15
N LYS A 38 3.81 13.69 1.62
CA LYS A 38 3.06 12.53 1.11
C LYS A 38 2.50 11.69 2.25
N GLY A 39 3.22 11.56 3.37
CA GLY A 39 2.75 10.86 4.56
C GLY A 39 1.54 11.49 5.21
N THR A 40 1.46 12.83 5.26
CA THR A 40 0.26 13.52 5.78
C THR A 40 -0.98 13.20 4.96
N SER A 41 -0.83 12.85 3.69
CA SER A 41 -1.95 12.44 2.85
C SER A 41 -2.61 11.14 3.31
N ALA A 42 -1.95 10.31 4.13
CA ALA A 42 -2.58 9.14 4.74
C ALA A 42 -3.67 9.52 5.76
N VAL A 43 -3.50 10.67 6.43
CA VAL A 43 -4.41 11.18 7.46
C VAL A 43 -5.36 12.26 6.92
N ILE A 44 -4.86 13.15 6.04
CA ILE A 44 -5.66 14.26 5.49
C ILE A 44 -5.77 14.08 3.99
N PHE A 45 -6.95 13.74 3.51
CA PHE A 45 -7.20 13.51 2.08
C PHE A 45 -8.67 13.82 1.71
N ARG A 46 -8.97 13.78 0.42
CA ARG A 46 -10.36 13.82 -0.06
C ARG A 46 -10.86 12.40 -0.23
N ASP A 47 -11.82 12.01 0.62
CA ASP A 47 -12.49 10.71 0.52
C ASP A 47 -13.53 10.69 -0.61
N THR A 48 -13.99 9.47 -0.98
CA THR A 48 -15.05 9.26 -1.96
C THR A 48 -16.25 8.54 -1.34
N VAL A 49 -17.31 8.36 -2.11
CA VAL A 49 -18.46 7.52 -1.71
C VAL A 49 -18.00 6.10 -1.39
N GLU A 50 -17.04 5.55 -2.15
CA GLU A 50 -16.52 4.19 -1.95
C GLU A 50 -15.74 4.06 -0.63
N PHE A 51 -14.98 5.09 -0.25
CA PHE A 51 -14.35 5.14 1.08
C PHE A 51 -15.38 5.06 2.20
N ARG A 52 -16.46 5.89 2.11
CA ARG A 52 -17.53 5.92 3.12
C ARG A 52 -18.29 4.59 3.19
N LYS A 53 -18.49 3.92 2.03
CA LYS A 53 -19.07 2.58 1.95
C LYS A 53 -18.17 1.57 2.67
N MET A 54 -16.87 1.59 2.41
CA MET A 54 -15.88 0.73 3.07
C MET A 54 -15.82 0.94 4.58
N GLN A 55 -15.83 2.20 5.05
CA GLN A 55 -15.84 2.54 6.46
C GLN A 55 -17.04 1.92 7.21
N ILE A 56 -18.22 1.94 6.60
CA ILE A 56 -19.41 1.33 7.20
C ILE A 56 -19.31 -0.19 7.16
N THR A 57 -18.90 -0.77 6.04
CA THR A 57 -18.87 -2.22 5.85
C THR A 57 -17.82 -2.90 6.73
N LEU A 58 -16.60 -2.35 6.80
CA LEU A 58 -15.48 -3.00 7.50
C LEU A 58 -15.36 -2.56 8.96
N PHE A 59 -15.63 -1.29 9.26
CA PHE A 59 -15.44 -0.73 10.60
C PHE A 59 -16.74 -0.33 11.30
N ARG A 60 -17.89 -0.48 10.64
CA ARG A 60 -19.23 -0.07 11.15
C ARG A 60 -19.27 1.40 11.57
N ARG A 61 -18.52 2.27 10.89
CA ARG A 61 -18.40 3.69 11.20
C ARG A 61 -18.96 4.55 10.06
N GLY A 62 -19.94 5.37 10.35
CA GLY A 62 -20.54 6.29 9.39
C GLY A 62 -22.04 6.42 9.56
N ASN A 63 -22.65 7.20 8.67
CA ASN A 63 -24.10 7.39 8.63
C ASN A 63 -24.68 6.72 7.40
N GLU A 64 -25.37 5.60 7.60
CA GLU A 64 -25.96 4.77 6.52
C GLU A 64 -27.02 5.53 5.72
N MET A 65 -27.83 6.37 6.37
CA MET A 65 -28.86 7.16 5.68
C MET A 65 -28.25 8.17 4.71
N LYS A 66 -27.19 8.89 5.16
CA LYS A 66 -26.47 9.83 4.29
C LYS A 66 -25.79 9.10 3.13
N LEU A 67 -25.19 7.93 3.38
CA LEU A 67 -24.57 7.12 2.34
C LEU A 67 -25.61 6.61 1.33
N SER A 68 -26.77 6.15 1.79
CA SER A 68 -27.87 5.70 0.92
C SER A 68 -28.37 6.82 0.01
N ALA A 69 -28.52 8.04 0.54
CA ALA A 69 -28.89 9.21 -0.26
C ALA A 69 -27.80 9.55 -1.31
N GLU A 70 -26.53 9.49 -0.94
CA GLU A 70 -25.42 9.71 -1.88
C GLU A 70 -25.37 8.65 -2.97
N LYS A 71 -25.58 7.36 -2.63
CA LYS A 71 -25.67 6.25 -3.61
C LYS A 71 -26.79 6.49 -4.61
N LYS A 72 -28.00 6.86 -4.17
CA LYS A 72 -29.12 7.15 -5.06
C LYS A 72 -28.79 8.28 -6.06
N GLN A 73 -28.13 9.35 -5.58
CA GLN A 73 -27.74 10.47 -6.44
C GLN A 73 -26.64 10.10 -7.46
N THR A 74 -25.72 9.20 -7.10
CA THR A 74 -24.63 8.76 -7.99
C THR A 74 -25.08 7.66 -8.96
N ALA A 75 -26.13 6.88 -8.61
CA ALA A 75 -26.57 5.72 -9.38
C ALA A 75 -27.00 6.10 -10.81
N ALA A 76 -27.81 7.15 -10.98
CA ALA A 76 -28.29 7.55 -12.31
C ALA A 76 -27.14 7.97 -13.24
N VAL A 77 -26.15 8.67 -12.70
CA VAL A 77 -24.97 9.12 -13.48
C VAL A 77 -24.08 7.95 -13.85
N ARG A 78 -23.90 6.99 -12.95
CA ARG A 78 -23.13 5.76 -13.20
C ARG A 78 -23.84 4.81 -14.14
N GLN A 79 -25.16 4.70 -14.05
CA GLN A 79 -25.98 3.81 -14.90
C GLN A 79 -25.80 4.14 -16.38
N LYS A 80 -25.80 5.43 -16.74
CA LYS A 80 -25.59 5.86 -18.12
C LYS A 80 -24.29 5.32 -18.74
N ILE A 81 -23.24 5.18 -17.94
CA ILE A 81 -21.95 4.62 -18.41
C ILE A 81 -22.14 3.15 -18.77
N TYR A 82 -22.78 2.39 -17.89
CA TYR A 82 -23.01 0.96 -18.10
C TYR A 82 -23.92 0.72 -19.30
N ASP A 83 -25.01 1.47 -19.43
CA ASP A 83 -25.94 1.35 -20.56
C ASP A 83 -25.25 1.64 -21.90
N THR A 84 -24.41 2.70 -21.96
CA THR A 84 -23.67 3.03 -23.19
C THR A 84 -22.69 1.91 -23.58
N ILE A 85 -21.99 1.31 -22.61
CA ILE A 85 -21.05 0.21 -22.87
C ILE A 85 -21.82 -1.05 -23.31
N ASP A 86 -22.92 -1.36 -22.65
CA ASP A 86 -23.72 -2.54 -22.97
C ASP A 86 -24.35 -2.43 -24.36
N ASP A 87 -24.86 -1.25 -24.73
CA ASP A 87 -25.40 -1.02 -26.09
C ASP A 87 -24.30 -1.13 -27.15
N PHE A 88 -23.10 -0.64 -26.88
CA PHE A 88 -21.97 -0.80 -27.79
C PHE A 88 -21.54 -2.27 -27.92
N LYS A 89 -21.50 -3.02 -26.80
CA LYS A 89 -21.14 -4.45 -26.80
C LYS A 89 -22.10 -5.30 -27.63
N LYS A 90 -23.38 -4.97 -27.63
CA LYS A 90 -24.36 -5.65 -28.49
C LYS A 90 -23.99 -5.63 -29.98
N GLY A 91 -23.21 -4.60 -30.39
CA GLY A 91 -22.74 -4.47 -31.77
C GLY A 91 -21.43 -5.17 -32.09
N ILE A 92 -20.62 -5.49 -31.09
CA ILE A 92 -19.25 -6.03 -31.28
C ILE A 92 -19.06 -7.45 -30.78
N ASP A 93 -19.86 -7.92 -29.83
CA ASP A 93 -19.77 -9.28 -29.26
C ASP A 93 -20.62 -10.27 -30.08
N THR A 94 -20.18 -10.51 -31.31
CA THR A 94 -20.87 -11.40 -32.25
C THR A 94 -20.83 -12.86 -31.82
N GLN A 95 -19.86 -13.27 -31.01
CA GLN A 95 -19.79 -14.64 -30.50
C GLN A 95 -20.93 -14.90 -29.49
N SER A 96 -21.14 -14.00 -28.55
CA SER A 96 -22.24 -14.08 -27.58
C SER A 96 -23.60 -14.01 -28.30
N LEU A 97 -23.75 -13.12 -29.32
CA LEU A 97 -24.97 -13.04 -30.12
C LEU A 97 -25.24 -14.34 -30.86
N THR A 98 -24.23 -15.00 -31.41
CA THR A 98 -24.39 -16.32 -32.08
C THR A 98 -24.84 -17.38 -31.09
N GLU A 99 -24.29 -17.42 -29.88
CA GLU A 99 -24.72 -18.36 -28.84
C GLU A 99 -26.16 -18.10 -28.36
N GLN A 100 -26.53 -16.82 -28.20
CA GLN A 100 -27.88 -16.42 -27.86
C GLN A 100 -28.90 -16.89 -28.93
N VAL A 101 -28.61 -16.62 -30.18
CA VAL A 101 -29.44 -17.03 -31.30
C VAL A 101 -29.61 -18.57 -31.35
N ARG A 102 -28.54 -19.33 -31.14
CA ARG A 102 -28.62 -20.80 -31.06
C ARG A 102 -29.45 -21.28 -29.87
N THR A 103 -29.37 -20.57 -28.75
CA THR A 103 -30.15 -20.90 -27.56
C THR A 103 -31.65 -20.62 -27.77
N ILE A 104 -31.96 -19.46 -28.37
CA ILE A 104 -33.34 -19.11 -28.76
C ILE A 104 -33.89 -20.15 -29.73
N TYR A 105 -33.13 -20.53 -30.75
CA TYR A 105 -33.56 -21.58 -31.70
C TYR A 105 -33.89 -22.90 -31.01
N ARG A 106 -33.07 -23.34 -30.05
CA ARG A 106 -33.34 -24.56 -29.26
C ARG A 106 -34.62 -24.42 -28.43
N ARG A 107 -34.80 -23.25 -27.77
CA ARG A 107 -35.97 -22.96 -26.94
C ARG A 107 -37.26 -22.94 -27.78
N CYS A 108 -37.25 -22.22 -28.91
CA CYS A 108 -38.36 -22.22 -29.85
C CYS A 108 -38.73 -23.63 -30.35
N GLY A 109 -37.72 -24.48 -30.65
CA GLY A 109 -37.96 -25.87 -31.04
C GLY A 109 -38.63 -26.71 -29.94
N GLN A 110 -38.42 -26.41 -28.67
CA GLN A 110 -39.13 -27.06 -27.55
C GLN A 110 -40.55 -26.51 -27.38
N GLU A 111 -40.74 -25.20 -27.55
CA GLU A 111 -42.06 -24.56 -27.49
C GLU A 111 -43.00 -25.06 -28.61
N LEU A 112 -42.48 -25.16 -29.83
CA LEU A 112 -43.22 -25.67 -30.97
C LEU A 112 -43.69 -27.12 -30.78
N ARG A 113 -42.91 -27.97 -30.11
CA ARG A 113 -43.31 -29.36 -29.81
C ARG A 113 -44.49 -29.47 -28.82
N ARG A 114 -44.75 -28.38 -28.07
CA ARG A 114 -45.86 -28.31 -27.11
C ARG A 114 -47.12 -27.71 -27.69
N LYS A 115 -47.07 -27.18 -28.94
CA LYS A 115 -48.23 -26.65 -29.65
C LYS A 115 -48.86 -27.78 -30.50
N ASP A 116 -50.19 -27.84 -30.57
CA ASP A 116 -50.90 -28.74 -31.44
C ASP A 116 -50.78 -28.29 -32.90
N LEU A 117 -49.71 -28.68 -33.56
CA LEU A 117 -49.40 -28.37 -34.96
C LEU A 117 -49.45 -29.64 -35.80
N THR A 118 -49.88 -29.49 -37.03
CA THR A 118 -49.80 -30.62 -38.01
C THR A 118 -48.29 -30.85 -38.33
N PRO A 119 -47.88 -32.08 -38.72
CA PRO A 119 -46.47 -32.38 -39.06
C PRO A 119 -45.94 -31.47 -40.15
N GLN A 120 -46.75 -31.03 -41.08
CA GLN A 120 -46.36 -30.13 -42.17
C GLN A 120 -46.14 -28.72 -41.67
N GLN A 121 -47.07 -28.16 -40.86
CA GLN A 121 -46.88 -26.84 -40.20
C GLN A 121 -45.65 -26.79 -39.30
N TYR A 122 -45.39 -27.85 -38.51
CA TYR A 122 -44.21 -27.94 -37.69
C TYR A 122 -42.93 -27.88 -38.53
N THR A 123 -42.88 -28.61 -39.67
CA THR A 123 -41.73 -28.64 -40.55
C THR A 123 -41.48 -27.28 -41.21
N ASP A 124 -42.53 -26.60 -41.66
CA ASP A 124 -42.45 -25.30 -42.33
C ASP A 124 -41.97 -24.21 -41.35
N ILE A 125 -42.58 -24.13 -40.14
CA ILE A 125 -42.16 -23.17 -39.12
C ILE A 125 -40.72 -23.42 -38.67
N ARG A 126 -40.32 -24.69 -38.52
CA ARG A 126 -38.98 -25.06 -38.12
C ARG A 126 -37.93 -24.72 -39.19
N SER A 127 -38.26 -24.87 -40.48
CA SER A 127 -37.39 -24.47 -41.58
C SER A 127 -37.18 -22.96 -41.59
N THR A 128 -38.25 -22.18 -41.40
CA THR A 128 -38.19 -20.70 -41.30
C THR A 128 -37.34 -20.25 -40.11
N LEU A 129 -37.50 -20.87 -38.94
CA LEU A 129 -36.66 -20.58 -37.78
C LEU A 129 -35.19 -20.91 -38.03
N LYS A 130 -34.91 -21.98 -38.77
CA LYS A 130 -33.56 -22.33 -39.17
C LYS A 130 -32.96 -21.26 -40.10
N ASP A 131 -33.73 -20.83 -41.10
CA ASP A 131 -33.29 -19.80 -42.05
C ASP A 131 -33.06 -18.46 -41.33
N ILE A 132 -33.90 -18.07 -40.38
CA ILE A 132 -33.72 -16.90 -39.54
C ILE A 132 -32.40 -16.99 -38.76
N ARG A 133 -32.16 -18.12 -38.09
CA ARG A 133 -30.91 -18.36 -37.35
C ARG A 133 -29.69 -18.25 -38.27
N ASP A 134 -29.70 -18.96 -39.40
CA ASP A 134 -28.57 -19.04 -40.32
C ASP A 134 -28.27 -17.66 -40.94
N ARG A 135 -29.31 -16.87 -41.26
CA ARG A 135 -29.16 -15.48 -41.71
C ARG A 135 -28.59 -14.56 -40.64
N LEU A 136 -28.97 -14.73 -39.39
CA LEU A 136 -28.40 -13.97 -38.28
C LEU A 136 -26.91 -14.34 -38.04
N GLU A 137 -26.58 -15.65 -38.11
CA GLU A 137 -25.19 -16.09 -37.99
C GLU A 137 -24.32 -15.53 -39.13
N ILE A 138 -24.83 -15.44 -40.36
CA ILE A 138 -24.17 -14.79 -41.50
C ILE A 138 -23.98 -13.28 -41.21
N ALA A 139 -25.03 -12.61 -40.76
CA ALA A 139 -24.98 -11.18 -40.42
C ALA A 139 -23.91 -10.87 -39.34
N PHE A 140 -23.80 -11.74 -38.31
CA PHE A 140 -22.81 -11.56 -37.24
C PHE A 140 -21.39 -11.86 -37.70
N ALA A 141 -21.19 -12.72 -38.69
CA ALA A 141 -19.87 -13.01 -39.25
C ALA A 141 -19.41 -11.98 -40.30
N SER A 142 -20.37 -11.27 -40.92
CA SER A 142 -20.07 -10.30 -41.98
C SER A 142 -19.50 -9.01 -41.44
N LYS A 143 -18.58 -8.44 -42.19
CA LYS A 143 -17.99 -7.10 -41.97
C LYS A 143 -18.60 -6.05 -42.92
N ASP A 144 -19.39 -6.48 -43.89
CA ASP A 144 -20.04 -5.60 -44.86
C ASP A 144 -21.43 -5.15 -44.33
N LYS A 145 -21.57 -3.83 -44.19
CA LYS A 145 -22.81 -3.20 -43.71
C LYS A 145 -24.00 -3.45 -44.65
N ALA A 146 -23.76 -3.62 -45.96
CA ALA A 146 -24.82 -3.89 -46.93
C ALA A 146 -25.34 -5.33 -46.75
N GLU A 147 -24.47 -6.31 -46.61
CA GLU A 147 -24.81 -7.70 -46.35
C GLU A 147 -25.57 -7.88 -45.03
N ILE A 148 -25.09 -7.17 -43.98
CA ILE A 148 -25.78 -7.17 -42.69
C ILE A 148 -27.19 -6.61 -42.81
N ALA A 149 -27.34 -5.48 -43.52
CA ALA A 149 -28.67 -4.87 -43.72
C ALA A 149 -29.62 -5.77 -44.48
N GLU A 150 -29.13 -6.51 -45.50
CA GLU A 150 -29.89 -7.47 -46.26
C GLU A 150 -30.38 -8.65 -45.38
N CYS A 151 -29.46 -9.25 -44.63
CA CYS A 151 -29.77 -10.36 -43.73
C CYS A 151 -30.78 -9.95 -42.65
N VAL A 152 -30.60 -8.79 -42.01
CA VAL A 152 -31.52 -8.29 -40.98
C VAL A 152 -32.89 -7.96 -41.59
N THR A 153 -32.91 -7.33 -42.77
CA THR A 153 -34.19 -7.02 -43.47
C THR A 153 -34.95 -8.30 -43.80
N TYR A 154 -34.27 -9.37 -44.20
CA TYR A 154 -34.88 -10.68 -44.40
C TYR A 154 -35.50 -11.21 -43.10
N VAL A 155 -34.78 -11.21 -42.01
CA VAL A 155 -35.26 -11.65 -40.68
C VAL A 155 -36.47 -10.84 -40.24
N MET A 156 -36.43 -9.53 -40.39
CA MET A 156 -37.49 -8.62 -39.95
C MET A 156 -38.81 -8.79 -40.73
N LYS A 157 -38.82 -9.43 -41.93
CA LYS A 157 -40.07 -9.78 -42.65
C LYS A 157 -40.98 -10.70 -41.84
N PHE A 158 -40.41 -11.48 -40.95
CA PHE A 158 -41.18 -12.45 -40.14
C PHE A 158 -41.59 -11.87 -38.77
N SER A 159 -41.25 -10.64 -38.43
CA SER A 159 -41.57 -10.05 -37.13
C SER A 159 -43.07 -9.89 -36.84
N GLY A 160 -43.90 -9.89 -37.86
CA GLY A 160 -45.34 -9.81 -37.75
C GLY A 160 -46.08 -11.16 -37.87
N ASP A 161 -45.38 -12.27 -38.04
CA ASP A 161 -45.99 -13.58 -38.25
C ASP A 161 -46.64 -14.11 -36.96
N GLU A 162 -47.91 -14.47 -37.05
CA GLU A 162 -48.70 -14.98 -35.91
C GLU A 162 -48.10 -16.27 -35.30
N ASN A 163 -47.37 -17.05 -36.08
CA ASN A 163 -46.73 -18.27 -35.62
C ASN A 163 -45.62 -18.00 -34.57
N PHE A 164 -45.03 -16.82 -34.59
CA PHE A 164 -43.94 -16.42 -33.70
C PHE A 164 -44.39 -15.57 -32.51
N LYS A 165 -45.60 -15.03 -32.54
CA LYS A 165 -46.14 -14.24 -31.41
C LYS A 165 -46.23 -15.03 -30.12
N GLY A 166 -45.78 -14.45 -29.04
CA GLY A 166 -45.78 -15.08 -27.71
C GLY A 166 -44.80 -16.25 -27.57
N THR A 167 -43.86 -16.40 -28.49
CA THR A 167 -42.80 -17.40 -28.42
C THR A 167 -41.44 -16.74 -28.24
N SER A 168 -40.43 -17.51 -27.80
CA SER A 168 -39.06 -17.04 -27.74
C SER A 168 -38.49 -16.58 -29.10
N ALA A 169 -39.21 -16.79 -30.22
CA ALA A 169 -38.79 -16.30 -31.53
C ALA A 169 -38.82 -14.78 -31.64
N GLU A 170 -39.62 -14.08 -30.83
CA GLU A 170 -39.62 -12.61 -30.77
C GLU A 170 -38.21 -12.04 -30.40
N ASP A 171 -37.45 -12.77 -29.60
CA ASP A 171 -36.10 -12.40 -29.22
C ASP A 171 -35.14 -12.29 -30.43
N PHE A 172 -35.36 -13.06 -31.52
CA PHE A 172 -34.58 -12.94 -32.75
C PHE A 172 -34.71 -11.55 -33.38
N PHE A 173 -35.93 -11.00 -33.40
CA PHE A 173 -36.18 -9.69 -34.02
C PHE A 173 -35.61 -8.57 -33.20
N VAL A 174 -35.62 -8.69 -31.87
CA VAL A 174 -34.99 -7.72 -30.98
C VAL A 174 -33.46 -7.72 -31.18
N ILE A 175 -32.84 -8.90 -31.19
CA ILE A 175 -31.39 -9.03 -31.41
C ILE A 175 -31.00 -8.50 -32.80
N ALA A 176 -31.78 -8.81 -33.83
CA ALA A 176 -31.54 -8.35 -35.20
C ALA A 176 -31.58 -6.81 -35.32
N ALA A 177 -32.60 -6.18 -34.71
CA ALA A 177 -32.75 -4.73 -34.72
C ALA A 177 -31.62 -4.02 -33.94
N ASP A 178 -31.31 -4.53 -32.75
CA ASP A 178 -30.23 -3.98 -31.91
C ASP A 178 -28.87 -4.09 -32.61
N PHE A 179 -28.57 -5.26 -33.20
CA PHE A 179 -27.33 -5.48 -33.95
C PHE A 179 -27.22 -4.55 -35.17
N GLN A 180 -28.30 -4.40 -35.95
CA GLN A 180 -28.30 -3.51 -37.12
C GLN A 180 -28.03 -2.05 -36.71
N LYS A 181 -28.64 -1.58 -35.61
CA LYS A 181 -28.48 -0.24 -35.11
C LYS A 181 -27.02 0.00 -34.69
N ALA A 182 -26.41 -0.97 -34.00
CA ALA A 182 -25.03 -0.90 -33.56
C ALA A 182 -24.04 -1.01 -34.75
N ALA A 183 -24.28 -1.91 -35.70
CA ALA A 183 -23.42 -2.12 -36.88
C ALA A 183 -23.38 -0.88 -37.80
N LYS A 184 -24.44 -0.09 -37.88
CA LYS A 184 -24.46 1.16 -38.67
C LYS A 184 -23.44 2.19 -38.16
N LYS A 185 -23.21 2.23 -36.85
CA LYS A 185 -22.37 3.22 -36.17
C LYS A 185 -20.96 2.74 -35.83
N THR A 186 -20.65 1.47 -36.06
CA THR A 186 -19.36 0.86 -35.67
C THR A 186 -18.59 0.42 -36.92
N ASP A 187 -17.26 0.56 -36.88
CA ASP A 187 -16.35 -0.01 -37.89
C ASP A 187 -16.08 -1.47 -37.54
N LEU A 188 -16.81 -2.36 -38.18
CA LEU A 188 -16.77 -3.80 -37.92
C LEU A 188 -15.42 -4.44 -38.30
N THR A 189 -14.55 -3.75 -39.06
CA THR A 189 -13.22 -4.26 -39.38
C THR A 189 -12.29 -4.24 -38.15
N LYS A 190 -12.56 -3.36 -37.18
CA LYS A 190 -11.81 -3.19 -35.94
C LYS A 190 -12.45 -3.86 -34.73
N GLN A 191 -13.44 -4.70 -34.94
CA GLN A 191 -14.27 -5.31 -33.89
C GLN A 191 -13.47 -5.96 -32.76
N HIS A 192 -12.44 -6.75 -33.07
CA HIS A 192 -11.62 -7.42 -32.06
C HIS A 192 -10.77 -6.43 -31.22
N LEU A 193 -10.30 -5.34 -31.84
CA LEU A 193 -9.58 -4.26 -31.13
C LEU A 193 -10.52 -3.52 -30.17
N TYR A 194 -11.76 -3.26 -30.60
CA TYR A 194 -12.75 -2.66 -29.73
C TYR A 194 -13.11 -3.57 -28.54
N ALA A 195 -13.26 -4.87 -28.76
CA ALA A 195 -13.58 -5.81 -27.69
C ALA A 195 -12.49 -5.83 -26.60
N GLU A 196 -11.21 -5.85 -26.98
CA GLU A 196 -10.10 -5.79 -26.04
C GLU A 196 -10.04 -4.43 -25.31
N SER A 197 -10.16 -3.33 -26.06
CA SER A 197 -10.09 -1.98 -25.49
C SER A 197 -11.27 -1.69 -24.55
N VAL A 198 -12.48 -2.16 -24.87
CA VAL A 198 -13.67 -2.04 -24.00
C VAL A 198 -13.49 -2.87 -22.73
N GLY A 199 -12.93 -4.10 -22.82
CA GLY A 199 -12.62 -4.91 -21.65
C GLY A 199 -11.67 -4.17 -20.68
N GLN A 200 -10.60 -3.57 -21.21
CA GLN A 200 -9.68 -2.75 -20.41
C GLN A 200 -10.38 -1.55 -19.75
N ILE A 201 -11.31 -0.90 -20.46
CA ILE A 201 -12.09 0.23 -19.93
C ILE A 201 -13.01 -0.25 -18.80
N GLU A 202 -13.68 -1.39 -18.95
CA GLU A 202 -14.55 -1.97 -17.91
C GLU A 202 -13.77 -2.33 -16.65
N ASP A 203 -12.56 -2.89 -16.79
CA ASP A 203 -11.68 -3.16 -15.66
C ASP A 203 -11.30 -1.88 -14.93
N LEU A 204 -10.94 -0.82 -15.67
CA LEU A 204 -10.64 0.48 -15.09
C LEU A 204 -11.86 1.15 -14.45
N LEU A 205 -13.05 1.01 -15.05
CA LEU A 205 -14.31 1.49 -14.46
C LEU A 205 -14.67 0.72 -13.19
N THR A 206 -14.42 -0.58 -13.16
CA THR A 206 -14.61 -1.39 -11.95
C THR A 206 -13.65 -0.94 -10.83
N LEU A 207 -12.41 -0.63 -11.15
CA LEU A 207 -11.47 -0.04 -10.20
C LEU A 207 -11.90 1.37 -9.74
N LEU A 208 -12.56 2.14 -10.60
CA LEU A 208 -13.01 3.49 -10.29
C LEU A 208 -14.31 3.50 -9.46
N LEU A 209 -15.33 2.80 -9.93
CA LEU A 209 -16.71 2.88 -9.42
C LEU A 209 -17.12 1.69 -8.53
N GLY A 210 -16.29 0.64 -8.49
CA GLY A 210 -16.63 -0.65 -7.89
C GLY A 210 -17.42 -1.54 -8.84
N PRO A 211 -17.80 -2.76 -8.40
CA PRO A 211 -18.57 -3.70 -9.21
C PRO A 211 -19.94 -3.13 -9.60
N ARG A 212 -20.42 -3.53 -10.76
CA ARG A 212 -21.73 -3.11 -11.27
C ARG A 212 -22.85 -3.46 -10.28
N PRO A 213 -23.89 -2.62 -10.16
CA PRO A 213 -25.07 -2.98 -9.37
C PRO A 213 -25.71 -4.26 -9.90
N GLY A 214 -26.00 -5.21 -8.98
CA GLY A 214 -26.58 -6.52 -9.34
C GLY A 214 -25.58 -7.60 -9.78
N ALA A 215 -24.30 -7.26 -9.98
CA ALA A 215 -23.28 -8.27 -10.23
C ALA A 215 -22.92 -9.04 -8.95
N ALA A 216 -22.48 -10.30 -9.11
CA ALA A 216 -21.95 -11.08 -7.99
C ALA A 216 -20.76 -10.34 -7.36
N LEU A 217 -20.76 -10.24 -6.03
CA LEU A 217 -19.67 -9.56 -5.31
C LEU A 217 -18.38 -10.38 -5.45
N PRO A 218 -17.26 -9.74 -5.80
CA PRO A 218 -15.96 -10.40 -5.85
C PRO A 218 -15.58 -10.98 -4.49
N ALA A 219 -14.83 -12.10 -4.52
CA ALA A 219 -14.40 -12.79 -3.30
C ALA A 219 -13.47 -11.95 -2.41
N THR A 220 -12.64 -11.09 -3.01
CA THR A 220 -11.72 -10.22 -2.26
C THR A 220 -12.41 -8.92 -1.86
N ALA A 221 -12.31 -8.57 -0.59
CA ALA A 221 -12.93 -7.34 -0.07
C ALA A 221 -12.48 -6.08 -0.83
N MET A 222 -11.24 -6.04 -1.31
CA MET A 222 -10.71 -4.93 -2.10
C MET A 222 -11.54 -4.68 -3.37
N ASN A 223 -11.85 -5.72 -4.12
CA ASN A 223 -12.54 -5.62 -5.40
C ASN A 223 -14.05 -5.33 -5.27
N GLN A 224 -14.58 -5.35 -4.04
CA GLN A 224 -15.98 -4.99 -3.75
C GLN A 224 -16.21 -3.47 -3.74
N PHE A 225 -15.14 -2.68 -3.85
CA PHE A 225 -15.19 -1.22 -3.76
C PHE A 225 -14.44 -0.58 -4.93
N GLY A 226 -14.85 0.62 -5.30
CA GLY A 226 -14.13 1.45 -6.25
C GLY A 226 -13.04 2.27 -5.56
N ALA A 227 -12.56 3.30 -6.26
CA ALA A 227 -11.53 4.20 -5.78
C ALA A 227 -11.97 4.91 -4.48
N THR A 228 -11.27 4.64 -3.38
CA THR A 228 -11.59 5.17 -2.06
C THR A 228 -11.14 6.62 -1.87
N ARG A 229 -10.19 7.09 -2.67
CA ARG A 229 -9.58 8.41 -2.58
C ARG A 229 -9.74 9.17 -3.88
N TRP A 230 -9.85 10.49 -3.77
CA TRP A 230 -10.00 11.36 -4.93
C TRP A 230 -8.77 11.38 -5.84
N ASP A 231 -7.57 11.40 -5.27
CA ASP A 231 -6.29 11.30 -6.00
C ASP A 231 -6.18 9.98 -6.79
N LEU A 232 -6.59 8.86 -6.18
CA LEU A 232 -6.67 7.57 -6.86
C LEU A 232 -7.72 7.60 -7.99
N ALA A 233 -8.91 8.16 -7.73
CA ALA A 233 -9.95 8.28 -8.74
C ALA A 233 -9.49 9.12 -9.95
N GLN A 234 -8.74 10.20 -9.71
CA GLN A 234 -8.14 11.00 -10.78
C GLN A 234 -7.08 10.24 -11.58
N SER A 235 -6.23 9.47 -10.90
CA SER A 235 -5.23 8.62 -11.55
C SER A 235 -5.87 7.52 -12.42
N ILE A 236 -6.97 6.91 -11.96
CA ILE A 236 -7.71 5.91 -12.75
C ILE A 236 -8.41 6.58 -13.93
N LEU A 237 -9.03 7.76 -13.73
CA LEU A 237 -9.61 8.54 -14.82
C LEU A 237 -8.57 8.84 -15.91
N ASP A 238 -7.36 9.24 -15.50
CA ASP A 238 -6.28 9.51 -16.44
C ASP A 238 -5.94 8.27 -17.29
N LYS A 239 -5.93 7.07 -16.69
CA LYS A 239 -5.75 5.79 -17.39
C LYS A 239 -6.94 5.42 -18.29
N ILE A 240 -8.16 5.85 -17.94
CA ILE A 240 -9.35 5.69 -18.81
C ILE A 240 -9.24 6.61 -20.03
N LEU A 241 -8.82 7.85 -19.86
CA LEU A 241 -8.73 8.83 -20.94
C LEU A 241 -7.54 8.59 -21.87
N TRP A 242 -6.43 8.10 -21.32
CA TRP A 242 -5.16 7.99 -22.03
C TRP A 242 -4.63 6.56 -21.99
N LYS A 243 -4.12 6.10 -23.14
CA LYS A 243 -3.41 4.84 -23.28
C LYS A 243 -1.92 5.11 -23.41
N GLU A 244 -1.14 4.46 -22.56
CA GLU A 244 0.32 4.53 -22.61
C GLU A 244 0.86 3.28 -23.30
N GLN A 245 1.65 3.48 -24.34
CA GLN A 245 2.27 2.41 -25.11
C GLN A 245 3.76 2.66 -25.29
N TRP A 246 4.55 1.59 -25.20
CA TRP A 246 5.96 1.63 -25.51
C TRP A 246 6.12 1.36 -27.01
N VAL A 247 6.58 2.36 -27.76
CA VAL A 247 6.75 2.27 -29.21
C VAL A 247 8.24 2.24 -29.54
N SER A 248 8.66 1.28 -30.37
CA SER A 248 10.00 1.26 -30.91
C SER A 248 10.13 2.33 -31.99
N GLN A 249 11.19 3.15 -31.94
CA GLN A 249 11.49 4.17 -32.97
C GLN A 249 12.38 3.65 -34.08
N GLY A 250 12.72 2.36 -34.08
CA GLY A 250 13.56 1.70 -35.08
C GLY A 250 14.51 0.69 -34.43
N ASP A 251 15.22 -0.11 -35.27
CA ASP A 251 16.16 -1.12 -34.81
C ASP A 251 17.30 -0.50 -33.99
N GLY A 252 17.40 -0.93 -32.71
CA GLY A 252 18.48 -0.51 -31.81
C GLY A 252 18.20 0.78 -31.00
N LEU A 253 17.07 1.46 -31.18
CA LEU A 253 16.70 2.62 -30.37
C LEU A 253 15.89 2.19 -29.12
N PRO A 254 16.04 2.91 -27.98
CA PRO A 254 15.26 2.61 -26.79
C PRO A 254 13.77 2.83 -27.06
N LEU A 255 12.93 2.00 -26.41
CA LEU A 255 11.48 2.16 -26.44
C LEU A 255 11.09 3.53 -25.86
N VAL A 256 10.26 4.27 -26.61
CA VAL A 256 9.72 5.55 -26.15
C VAL A 256 8.26 5.36 -25.72
N LYS A 257 7.94 5.90 -24.55
CA LYS A 257 6.59 5.88 -24.02
C LYS A 257 5.75 6.95 -24.71
N THR A 258 4.81 6.52 -25.54
CA THR A 258 3.84 7.40 -26.21
C THR A 258 2.52 7.37 -25.45
N ARG A 259 1.81 8.48 -25.49
CA ARG A 259 0.51 8.67 -24.81
C ARG A 259 -0.52 9.10 -25.85
N THR A 260 -1.51 8.25 -26.09
CA THR A 260 -2.60 8.49 -27.05
C THR A 260 -3.93 8.60 -26.33
N GLN A 261 -4.84 9.42 -26.84
CA GLN A 261 -6.19 9.52 -26.28
C GLN A 261 -7.00 8.27 -26.66
N ARG A 262 -7.58 7.56 -25.68
CA ARG A 262 -8.43 6.40 -25.97
C ARG A 262 -9.69 6.78 -26.78
N ALA A 263 -10.19 8.01 -26.65
CA ALA A 263 -11.29 8.50 -27.47
C ALA A 263 -11.01 8.39 -28.97
N GLU A 264 -9.77 8.57 -29.42
CA GLU A 264 -9.38 8.45 -30.83
C GLU A 264 -9.51 7.01 -31.37
N GLU A 265 -9.32 5.99 -30.51
CA GLU A 265 -9.55 4.59 -30.88
C GLU A 265 -11.01 4.32 -31.20
N PHE A 266 -11.94 5.09 -30.62
CA PHE A 266 -13.39 4.95 -30.75
C PHE A 266 -14.02 6.08 -31.56
N ALA A 267 -13.23 6.81 -32.38
CA ALA A 267 -13.74 7.92 -33.17
C ALA A 267 -14.93 7.51 -34.04
N GLY A 268 -16.03 8.28 -33.99
CA GLY A 268 -17.27 7.99 -34.71
C GLY A 268 -18.17 6.91 -34.11
N THR A 269 -17.83 6.36 -32.93
CA THR A 269 -18.65 5.37 -32.22
C THR A 269 -19.44 6.00 -31.06
N GLU A 270 -20.41 5.25 -30.50
CA GLU A 270 -21.20 5.70 -29.34
C GLU A 270 -20.38 5.80 -28.04
N ILE A 271 -19.20 5.17 -27.97
CA ILE A 271 -18.29 5.26 -26.81
C ILE A 271 -17.45 6.54 -26.82
N GLU A 272 -17.18 7.13 -27.96
CA GLU A 272 -16.35 8.36 -28.04
C GLU A 272 -16.82 9.45 -27.06
N PRO A 273 -18.10 9.85 -27.01
CA PRO A 273 -18.56 10.87 -26.08
C PRO A 273 -18.55 10.42 -24.61
N LEU A 274 -18.43 9.12 -24.33
CA LEU A 274 -18.41 8.57 -22.98
C LEU A 274 -17.18 9.03 -22.20
N PHE A 275 -16.03 9.18 -22.84
CA PHE A 275 -14.80 9.66 -22.20
C PHE A 275 -14.97 11.08 -21.65
N GLY A 276 -15.57 11.99 -22.44
CA GLY A 276 -15.92 13.32 -21.99
C GLY A 276 -16.93 13.30 -20.84
N TYR A 277 -17.97 12.48 -20.97
CA TYR A 277 -18.98 12.33 -19.94
C TYR A 277 -18.40 11.84 -18.59
N ILE A 278 -17.50 10.85 -18.59
CA ILE A 278 -16.85 10.34 -17.38
C ILE A 278 -16.01 11.45 -16.73
N LYS A 279 -15.22 12.19 -17.54
CA LYS A 279 -14.38 13.30 -17.08
C LYS A 279 -15.21 14.38 -16.39
N ASP A 280 -16.27 14.83 -17.03
CA ASP A 280 -17.11 15.95 -16.55
C ASP A 280 -17.92 15.57 -15.31
N ASN A 281 -18.35 14.31 -15.21
CA ASN A 281 -19.19 13.80 -14.13
C ASN A 281 -18.43 13.10 -13.01
N LEU A 282 -17.08 12.97 -13.06
CA LEU A 282 -16.29 12.26 -12.06
C LEU A 282 -16.59 12.78 -10.64
N LYS A 283 -16.63 14.11 -10.47
CA LYS A 283 -16.90 14.73 -9.17
C LYS A 283 -18.30 14.38 -8.63
N THR A 284 -19.29 14.31 -9.52
CA THR A 284 -20.67 13.91 -9.17
C THR A 284 -20.75 12.43 -8.80
N MET A 285 -20.05 11.56 -9.53
CA MET A 285 -20.01 10.11 -9.30
C MET A 285 -19.28 9.71 -8.02
N MET A 286 -18.22 10.44 -7.66
CA MET A 286 -17.35 10.09 -6.53
C MET A 286 -17.65 10.91 -5.27
N LYS A 287 -18.27 12.10 -5.39
CA LYS A 287 -18.61 13.03 -4.30
C LYS A 287 -17.47 13.23 -3.30
N PRO A 288 -16.33 13.81 -3.74
CA PRO A 288 -15.16 13.97 -2.90
C PRO A 288 -15.44 14.94 -1.74
N LYS A 289 -15.03 14.55 -0.52
CA LYS A 289 -15.09 15.40 0.68
C LYS A 289 -13.74 15.37 1.39
N LEU A 290 -13.32 16.50 1.95
CA LEU A 290 -12.13 16.55 2.78
C LEU A 290 -12.38 15.75 4.06
N ARG A 291 -11.46 14.87 4.38
CA ARG A 291 -11.49 14.02 5.59
C ARG A 291 -10.20 14.14 6.36
N PHE A 292 -10.35 14.23 7.68
CA PHE A 292 -9.28 14.02 8.65
C PHE A 292 -9.47 12.62 9.25
N TYR A 293 -8.65 11.67 8.83
CA TYR A 293 -8.74 10.26 9.22
C TYR A 293 -7.72 9.95 10.33
N TRP A 294 -7.96 10.50 11.54
CA TRP A 294 -7.09 10.27 12.70
C TRP A 294 -7.08 8.81 13.15
N GLN A 295 -8.14 8.06 12.85
CA GLN A 295 -8.23 6.62 13.12
C GLN A 295 -7.15 5.82 12.37
N TYR A 296 -6.51 6.39 11.36
CA TYR A 296 -5.35 5.81 10.70
C TYR A 296 -4.25 5.36 11.68
N LEU A 297 -4.08 6.07 12.79
CA LEU A 297 -3.08 5.74 13.81
C LEU A 297 -3.52 4.63 14.77
N ILE A 298 -4.79 4.22 14.75
CA ILE A 298 -5.34 3.26 15.73
C ILE A 298 -5.93 2.03 15.03
N ASP A 299 -6.54 2.21 13.86
CA ASP A 299 -7.23 1.14 13.14
C ASP A 299 -6.25 0.04 12.70
N ASP A 300 -6.79 -1.15 12.55
CA ASP A 300 -6.10 -2.25 11.91
C ASP A 300 -6.11 -2.08 10.38
N SER A 301 -5.10 -2.61 9.72
CA SER A 301 -5.05 -2.63 8.26
C SER A 301 -5.74 -3.87 7.69
N THR A 302 -6.38 -3.71 6.53
CA THR A 302 -6.86 -4.83 5.74
C THR A 302 -5.70 -5.55 5.04
N PRO A 303 -5.88 -6.84 4.63
CA PRO A 303 -4.87 -7.55 3.84
C PRO A 303 -4.38 -6.74 2.64
N GLY A 304 -3.04 -6.66 2.45
CA GLY A 304 -2.43 -5.83 1.40
C GLY A 304 -2.34 -4.34 1.75
N HIS A 305 -2.66 -3.93 2.96
CA HIS A 305 -2.60 -2.54 3.46
C HIS A 305 -3.38 -1.52 2.60
N TYR A 306 -4.34 -1.97 1.78
CA TYR A 306 -5.07 -1.09 0.88
C TYR A 306 -6.10 -0.21 1.59
N PHE A 307 -6.50 -0.59 2.82
CA PHE A 307 -7.46 0.16 3.64
C PHE A 307 -7.22 -0.07 5.12
N GLY A 308 -7.66 0.87 5.98
CA GLY A 308 -7.47 0.80 7.42
C GLY A 308 -6.34 1.70 7.91
N GLY A 309 -5.77 1.35 9.04
CA GLY A 309 -4.73 2.12 9.72
C GLY A 309 -3.44 1.33 9.94
N ILE A 310 -2.61 1.86 10.84
CA ILE A 310 -1.30 1.34 11.21
C ILE A 310 -1.14 1.18 12.74
N GLY A 311 -2.24 1.06 13.46
CA GLY A 311 -2.23 0.95 14.92
C GLY A 311 -1.39 -0.21 15.45
N PRO A 312 -1.58 -1.44 14.94
CA PRO A 312 -0.78 -2.59 15.33
C PRO A 312 0.71 -2.43 15.07
N GLU A 313 1.09 -1.79 13.96
CA GLU A 313 2.48 -1.51 13.59
C GLU A 313 3.14 -0.51 14.58
N ILE A 314 2.39 0.49 15.03
CA ILE A 314 2.86 1.44 16.07
C ILE A 314 3.09 0.70 17.38
N ILE A 315 2.12 -0.11 17.82
CA ILE A 315 2.21 -0.87 19.08
C ILE A 315 3.39 -1.85 19.01
N GLY A 316 3.54 -2.59 17.92
CA GLY A 316 4.63 -3.54 17.76
C GLY A 316 6.01 -2.88 17.75
N THR A 317 6.15 -1.73 17.08
CA THR A 317 7.41 -0.95 17.11
C THR A 317 7.74 -0.49 18.51
N LEU A 318 6.77 0.02 19.27
CA LEU A 318 6.96 0.43 20.66
C LEU A 318 7.35 -0.74 21.56
N LEU A 319 6.64 -1.87 21.48
CA LEU A 319 6.92 -3.06 22.27
C LEU A 319 8.33 -3.59 22.02
N LEU A 320 8.74 -3.74 20.75
CA LEU A 320 10.08 -4.18 20.40
C LEU A 320 11.15 -3.22 20.90
N THR A 321 10.94 -1.92 20.68
CA THR A 321 11.90 -0.90 21.10
C THR A 321 12.07 -0.89 22.62
N LEU A 322 10.98 -0.85 23.37
CA LEU A 322 11.03 -0.81 24.84
C LEU A 322 11.63 -2.08 25.43
N LEU A 323 11.25 -3.25 24.91
CA LEU A 323 11.79 -4.52 25.39
C LEU A 323 13.27 -4.68 25.05
N SER A 324 13.71 -4.24 23.87
CA SER A 324 15.14 -4.22 23.52
C SER A 324 15.93 -3.29 24.45
N MET A 325 15.41 -2.10 24.72
CA MET A 325 16.08 -1.16 25.62
C MET A 325 16.16 -1.65 27.07
N LEU A 326 15.19 -2.46 27.52
CA LEU A 326 15.23 -3.12 28.82
C LEU A 326 16.47 -4.03 28.97
N PHE A 327 16.96 -4.64 27.90
CA PHE A 327 18.20 -5.41 27.91
C PHE A 327 19.43 -4.54 27.62
N VAL A 328 19.36 -3.64 26.66
CA VAL A 328 20.51 -2.82 26.21
C VAL A 328 21.04 -1.92 27.31
N ILE A 329 20.16 -1.24 28.05
CA ILE A 329 20.55 -0.26 29.05
C ILE A 329 21.35 -0.91 30.18
N PRO A 330 20.85 -1.93 30.91
CA PRO A 330 21.60 -2.50 32.02
C PRO A 330 22.87 -3.21 31.55
N LEU A 331 22.79 -4.00 30.47
CA LEU A 331 23.97 -4.72 29.97
C LEU A 331 25.06 -3.75 29.45
N GLY A 332 24.66 -2.68 28.78
CA GLY A 332 25.58 -1.67 28.27
C GLY A 332 26.30 -0.91 29.40
N ILE A 333 25.54 -0.48 30.43
CA ILE A 333 26.10 0.24 31.58
C ILE A 333 27.01 -0.68 32.40
N ILE A 334 26.60 -1.92 32.70
CA ILE A 334 27.43 -2.87 33.46
C ILE A 334 28.70 -3.20 32.70
N SER A 335 28.64 -3.43 31.38
CA SER A 335 29.82 -3.68 30.56
C SER A 335 30.75 -2.49 30.53
N ALA A 336 30.24 -1.28 30.33
CA ALA A 336 31.02 -0.06 30.35
C ALA A 336 31.68 0.19 31.71
N ALA A 337 30.93 -0.01 32.81
CA ALA A 337 31.46 0.12 34.17
C ALA A 337 32.62 -0.85 34.43
N TYR A 338 32.42 -2.12 34.03
CA TYR A 338 33.49 -3.11 34.17
C TYR A 338 34.75 -2.71 33.39
N LEU A 339 34.60 -2.34 32.12
CA LEU A 339 35.71 -2.00 31.24
C LEU A 339 36.46 -0.72 31.66
N THR A 340 35.80 0.21 32.38
CA THR A 340 36.41 1.49 32.77
C THR A 340 36.92 1.52 34.21
N GLU A 341 36.20 0.90 35.16
CA GLU A 341 36.51 1.08 36.60
C GLU A 341 37.11 -0.18 37.25
N PHE A 342 36.79 -1.37 36.71
CA PHE A 342 37.15 -2.63 37.37
C PHE A 342 38.18 -3.44 36.59
N ALA A 343 38.21 -3.33 35.26
CA ALA A 343 39.12 -4.12 34.43
C ALA A 343 40.54 -3.55 34.50
N SER A 344 41.54 -4.44 34.68
CA SER A 344 42.95 -4.11 34.50
C SER A 344 43.30 -4.08 33.01
N ASP A 345 44.30 -3.27 32.65
CA ASP A 345 44.75 -3.12 31.24
C ASP A 345 45.52 -4.35 30.76
N ASN A 346 44.79 -5.46 30.58
CA ASN A 346 45.30 -6.73 30.10
C ASN A 346 45.05 -6.92 28.60
N PHE A 347 45.82 -7.83 27.98
CA PHE A 347 45.64 -8.20 26.57
C PHE A 347 44.20 -8.66 26.24
N ILE A 348 43.54 -9.40 27.12
CA ILE A 348 42.17 -9.88 26.98
C ILE A 348 41.17 -8.70 26.89
N ILE A 349 41.33 -7.69 27.75
CA ILE A 349 40.45 -6.53 27.73
C ILE A 349 40.63 -5.71 26.45
N LYS A 350 41.84 -5.62 25.91
CA LYS A 350 42.10 -5.00 24.60
C LYS A 350 41.39 -5.75 23.48
N ILE A 351 41.44 -7.10 23.49
CA ILE A 351 40.69 -7.93 22.52
C ILE A 351 39.18 -7.66 22.63
N ILE A 352 38.62 -7.69 23.85
CA ILE A 352 37.18 -7.44 24.07
C ILE A 352 36.77 -6.09 23.49
N ARG A 353 37.55 -5.04 23.73
CA ARG A 353 37.30 -3.69 23.16
C ARG A 353 37.33 -3.70 21.62
N VAL A 354 38.30 -4.40 21.03
CA VAL A 354 38.37 -4.57 19.57
C VAL A 354 37.15 -5.33 19.04
N CYS A 355 36.71 -6.41 19.71
CA CYS A 355 35.52 -7.15 19.33
C CYS A 355 34.25 -6.29 19.39
N ILE A 356 34.04 -5.52 20.48
CA ILE A 356 32.91 -4.59 20.62
C ILE A 356 32.91 -3.57 19.48
N ASN A 357 34.10 -3.05 19.13
CA ASN A 357 34.25 -2.09 18.06
C ASN A 357 33.95 -2.69 16.68
N SER A 358 34.40 -3.91 16.45
CA SER A 358 34.17 -4.63 15.20
C SER A 358 32.69 -4.99 15.01
N LEU A 359 32.00 -5.35 16.11
CA LEU A 359 30.55 -5.60 16.06
C LEU A 359 29.75 -4.38 15.56
N ALA A 360 30.19 -3.16 15.89
CA ALA A 360 29.50 -1.96 15.42
C ALA A 360 29.55 -1.80 13.89
N GLY A 361 30.51 -2.42 13.22
CA GLY A 361 30.68 -2.38 11.75
C GLY A 361 29.97 -3.54 11.01
N VAL A 362 29.38 -4.50 11.72
CA VAL A 362 28.71 -5.66 11.10
C VAL A 362 27.37 -5.21 10.48
N PRO A 363 27.07 -5.61 9.22
CA PRO A 363 25.78 -5.34 8.60
C PRO A 363 24.59 -5.88 9.42
N SER A 364 23.54 -5.11 9.57
CA SER A 364 22.40 -5.44 10.45
C SER A 364 21.69 -6.75 10.05
N ILE A 365 21.71 -7.12 8.78
CA ILE A 365 21.12 -8.38 8.29
C ILE A 365 21.82 -9.60 8.90
N ILE A 366 23.13 -9.54 9.15
CA ILE A 366 23.89 -10.65 9.77
C ILE A 366 23.41 -10.89 11.20
N PHE A 367 23.08 -9.82 11.94
CA PHE A 367 22.46 -9.95 13.27
C PHE A 367 21.11 -10.65 13.19
N GLY A 368 20.32 -10.39 12.13
CA GLY A 368 19.05 -11.08 11.90
C GLY A 368 19.22 -12.58 11.67
N LEU A 369 20.17 -12.97 10.83
CA LEU A 369 20.50 -14.39 10.58
C LEU A 369 21.05 -15.08 11.83
N PHE A 370 21.95 -14.40 12.57
CA PHE A 370 22.41 -14.89 13.86
C PHE A 370 21.26 -15.04 14.86
N GLY A 371 20.39 -14.04 14.95
CA GLY A 371 19.22 -14.08 15.82
C GLY A 371 18.25 -15.21 15.49
N LEU A 372 18.04 -15.49 14.21
CA LEU A 372 17.29 -16.66 13.76
C LEU A 372 17.96 -17.95 14.20
N ALA A 373 19.23 -18.13 13.88
CA ALA A 373 19.96 -19.37 14.17
C ALA A 373 20.08 -19.61 15.68
N PHE A 374 20.46 -18.60 16.43
CA PHE A 374 20.75 -18.74 17.86
C PHE A 374 19.51 -18.57 18.73
N PHE A 375 18.75 -17.48 18.58
CA PHE A 375 17.62 -17.22 19.48
C PHE A 375 16.37 -18.04 19.11
N VAL A 376 16.03 -18.13 17.82
CA VAL A 376 14.78 -18.79 17.40
C VAL A 376 14.96 -20.29 17.34
N LEU A 377 16.03 -20.78 16.69
CA LEU A 377 16.21 -22.20 16.41
C LEU A 377 16.94 -22.97 17.53
N PHE A 378 17.75 -22.31 18.35
CA PHE A 378 18.49 -22.94 19.42
C PHE A 378 17.97 -22.56 20.82
N LEU A 379 17.90 -21.28 21.16
CA LEU A 379 17.56 -20.82 22.51
C LEU A 379 16.12 -21.15 22.90
N LEU A 380 15.13 -20.84 22.06
CA LEU A 380 13.71 -21.11 22.38
C LEU A 380 13.44 -22.59 22.63
N PRO A 381 13.89 -23.53 21.78
CA PRO A 381 13.71 -24.96 22.06
C PRO A 381 14.41 -25.42 23.32
N ALA A 382 15.61 -24.89 23.64
CA ALA A 382 16.33 -25.21 24.87
C ALA A 382 15.53 -24.85 26.14
N PHE A 383 14.62 -23.84 26.05
CA PHE A 383 13.68 -23.50 27.11
C PHE A 383 12.30 -24.16 26.96
N GLY A 384 12.14 -25.13 26.05
CA GLY A 384 10.87 -25.84 25.82
C GLY A 384 9.83 -25.02 25.06
N ALA A 385 10.22 -23.90 24.46
CA ALA A 385 9.34 -23.07 23.65
C ALA A 385 9.40 -23.46 22.16
N ALA A 386 8.34 -23.16 21.40
CA ALA A 386 8.30 -23.44 19.98
C ALA A 386 9.33 -22.59 19.20
N SER A 387 10.01 -23.18 18.21
CA SER A 387 10.95 -22.51 17.31
C SER A 387 10.21 -21.58 16.35
N LYS A 388 9.65 -20.49 16.85
CA LYS A 388 8.91 -19.49 16.04
C LYS A 388 9.44 -18.08 16.30
N PRO A 389 9.62 -17.27 15.25
CA PRO A 389 9.93 -15.85 15.40
C PRO A 389 8.93 -15.16 16.33
N CYS A 390 9.41 -14.36 17.27
CA CYS A 390 8.57 -13.67 18.25
C CYS A 390 9.20 -12.36 18.73
N ILE A 391 8.42 -11.54 19.45
CA ILE A 391 8.88 -10.26 20.01
C ILE A 391 10.12 -10.45 20.89
N PHE A 392 10.15 -11.50 21.71
CA PHE A 392 11.27 -11.76 22.62
C PHE A 392 12.59 -11.98 21.86
N THR A 393 12.59 -12.86 20.84
CA THR A 393 13.80 -13.14 20.03
C THR A 393 14.23 -11.96 19.19
N ALA A 394 13.27 -11.20 18.64
CA ALA A 394 13.56 -9.96 17.93
C ALA A 394 14.18 -8.91 18.86
N SER A 395 13.67 -8.76 20.07
CA SER A 395 14.19 -7.81 21.06
C SER A 395 15.60 -8.17 21.51
N LEU A 396 15.90 -9.44 21.70
CA LEU A 396 17.28 -9.90 22.02
C LEU A 396 18.22 -9.62 20.85
N THR A 397 17.80 -9.88 19.63
CA THR A 397 18.61 -9.63 18.42
C THR A 397 18.91 -8.14 18.26
N LEU A 398 17.89 -7.28 18.42
CA LEU A 398 18.06 -5.81 18.39
C LEU A 398 18.94 -5.33 19.55
N SER A 399 18.88 -6.00 20.70
CA SER A 399 19.72 -5.67 21.85
C SER A 399 21.19 -5.89 21.54
N ILE A 400 21.57 -7.03 20.96
CA ILE A 400 22.96 -7.29 20.57
C ILE A 400 23.46 -6.25 19.56
N LEU A 401 22.62 -5.86 18.61
CA LEU A 401 22.95 -4.85 17.60
C LEU A 401 23.20 -3.46 18.22
N ALA A 402 22.46 -3.09 19.26
CA ALA A 402 22.57 -1.78 19.92
C ALA A 402 23.62 -1.73 21.03
N LEU A 403 24.00 -2.88 21.61
CA LEU A 403 24.96 -2.97 22.72
C LEU A 403 26.29 -2.23 22.46
N PRO A 404 26.98 -2.35 21.30
CA PRO A 404 28.24 -1.67 21.08
C PRO A 404 28.13 -0.15 21.20
N VAL A 405 27.05 0.45 20.71
CA VAL A 405 26.79 1.89 20.80
C VAL A 405 26.57 2.30 22.25
N MET A 406 25.76 1.54 22.99
CA MET A 406 25.45 1.82 24.39
C MET A 406 26.70 1.69 25.29
N ILE A 407 27.49 0.62 25.08
CA ILE A 407 28.74 0.40 25.83
C ILE A 407 29.69 1.57 25.63
N ARG A 408 29.94 1.95 24.37
CA ARG A 408 30.86 3.06 24.06
C ARG A 408 30.43 4.40 24.64
N ALA A 409 29.17 4.76 24.42
CA ALA A 409 28.64 6.00 24.95
C ALA A 409 28.70 6.03 26.48
N SER A 410 28.45 4.89 27.13
CA SER A 410 28.56 4.77 28.60
C SER A 410 30.00 4.79 29.06
N GLU A 411 30.95 4.15 28.36
CA GLU A 411 32.38 4.24 28.68
C GLU A 411 32.89 5.70 28.65
N GLU A 412 32.56 6.42 27.57
CA GLU A 412 32.95 7.83 27.45
C GLU A 412 32.32 8.69 28.53
N ALA A 413 31.02 8.48 28.82
CA ALA A 413 30.36 9.20 29.89
C ALA A 413 31.01 8.96 31.27
N ILE A 414 31.40 7.72 31.57
CA ILE A 414 32.05 7.36 32.82
C ILE A 414 33.46 7.98 32.88
N LYS A 415 34.22 8.02 31.79
CA LYS A 415 35.55 8.63 31.69
C LYS A 415 35.55 10.16 31.85
N THR A 416 34.45 10.83 31.49
CA THR A 416 34.34 12.29 31.66
C THR A 416 34.14 12.73 33.11
N VAL A 417 33.82 11.80 34.02
CA VAL A 417 33.70 12.12 35.46
C VAL A 417 35.08 12.41 36.04
N PRO A 418 35.33 13.59 36.67
CA PRO A 418 36.61 13.95 37.24
C PRO A 418 37.12 12.93 38.26
N SER A 419 38.40 12.56 38.18
CA SER A 419 39.04 11.62 39.12
C SER A 419 38.94 12.09 40.58
N THR A 420 38.96 13.40 40.80
CA THR A 420 38.82 14.00 42.12
C THR A 420 37.56 13.57 42.86
N TYR A 421 36.46 13.35 42.18
CA TYR A 421 35.22 12.89 42.80
C TYR A 421 35.36 11.44 43.32
N LYS A 422 36.04 10.59 42.55
CA LYS A 422 36.31 9.20 42.91
C LYS A 422 37.30 9.13 44.09
N GLU A 423 38.38 9.89 44.00
CA GLU A 423 39.40 9.96 45.03
C GLU A 423 38.84 10.47 46.37
N ALA A 424 38.00 11.52 46.35
CA ALA A 424 37.32 12.01 47.55
C ALA A 424 36.45 10.95 48.20
N SER A 425 35.69 10.17 47.44
CA SER A 425 34.87 9.09 47.95
C SER A 425 35.71 7.95 48.57
N LEU A 426 36.81 7.58 47.89
CA LEU A 426 37.73 6.57 48.38
C LEU A 426 38.45 7.04 49.68
N ALA A 427 38.82 8.32 49.76
CA ALA A 427 39.44 8.91 50.94
C ALA A 427 38.52 8.89 52.19
N LEU A 428 37.20 8.94 51.98
CA LEU A 428 36.16 8.77 53.01
C LEU A 428 35.92 7.30 53.37
N GLY A 429 36.73 6.36 52.85
CA GLY A 429 36.65 4.93 53.18
C GLY A 429 35.62 4.14 52.36
N ALA A 430 35.00 4.72 51.31
CA ALA A 430 34.12 3.99 50.44
C ALA A 430 34.87 2.96 49.56
N GLY A 431 34.37 1.76 49.41
CA GLY A 431 34.93 0.78 48.49
C GLY A 431 34.66 1.17 47.01
N LYS A 432 35.44 0.64 46.04
CA LYS A 432 35.32 0.95 44.61
C LYS A 432 33.89 0.80 44.06
N PHE A 433 33.19 -0.26 44.42
CA PHE A 433 31.80 -0.50 43.95
C PHE A 433 30.84 0.57 44.50
N ARG A 434 30.96 0.92 45.81
CA ARG A 434 30.13 1.97 46.42
C ARG A 434 30.42 3.34 45.81
N THR A 435 31.69 3.68 45.58
CA THR A 435 32.11 4.89 44.86
C THR A 435 31.50 4.94 43.47
N PHE A 436 31.53 3.83 42.74
CA PHE A 436 30.92 3.76 41.40
C PHE A 436 29.42 4.06 41.45
N ILE A 437 28.64 3.32 42.26
CA ILE A 437 27.18 3.47 42.32
C ILE A 437 26.74 4.83 42.87
N SER A 438 27.44 5.34 43.91
CA SER A 438 26.97 6.54 44.62
C SER A 438 27.55 7.86 44.07
N VAL A 439 28.65 7.80 43.34
CA VAL A 439 29.35 9.03 42.87
C VAL A 439 29.53 9.01 41.34
N THR A 440 30.20 7.98 40.80
CA THR A 440 30.57 7.95 39.39
C THR A 440 29.34 7.77 38.49
N LEU A 441 28.48 6.81 38.77
CA LEU A 441 27.31 6.52 37.96
C LEU A 441 26.30 7.69 37.91
N PRO A 442 25.93 8.32 39.04
CA PRO A 442 25.05 9.50 38.99
C PRO A 442 25.68 10.67 38.23
N ALA A 443 26.99 10.94 38.42
CA ALA A 443 27.70 12.00 37.70
C ALA A 443 27.79 11.73 36.18
N ALA A 444 27.92 10.45 35.75
CA ALA A 444 27.95 10.04 34.36
C ALA A 444 26.57 9.96 33.69
N MET A 445 25.45 9.94 34.46
CA MET A 445 24.08 9.72 33.95
C MET A 445 23.70 10.62 32.76
N PRO A 446 24.00 11.92 32.71
CA PRO A 446 23.65 12.75 31.56
C PRO A 446 24.29 12.28 30.24
N GLY A 447 25.54 11.79 30.32
CA GLY A 447 26.24 11.21 29.17
C GLY A 447 25.68 9.83 28.79
N ILE A 448 25.42 8.97 29.78
CA ILE A 448 24.79 7.65 29.60
C ILE A 448 23.45 7.80 28.91
N LEU A 449 22.60 8.75 29.31
CA LEU A 449 21.32 9.02 28.66
C LEU A 449 21.46 9.46 27.20
N THR A 450 22.58 10.07 26.81
CA THR A 450 22.87 10.30 25.40
C THR A 450 23.07 8.98 24.65
N GLY A 451 23.75 8.02 25.24
CA GLY A 451 23.90 6.67 24.72
C GLY A 451 22.56 5.95 24.58
N VAL A 452 21.66 6.11 25.56
CA VAL A 452 20.27 5.59 25.50
C VAL A 452 19.52 6.18 24.29
N ILE A 453 19.58 7.50 24.08
CA ILE A 453 18.92 8.18 22.95
C ILE A 453 19.43 7.63 21.61
N LEU A 454 20.73 7.49 21.45
CA LEU A 454 21.35 6.95 20.22
C LEU A 454 20.95 5.50 19.97
N SER A 455 20.99 4.66 21.01
CA SER A 455 20.59 3.25 20.92
C SER A 455 19.10 3.10 20.60
N LEU A 456 18.25 3.91 21.23
CA LEU A 456 16.80 3.91 21.01
C LEU A 456 16.45 4.29 19.56
N SER A 457 17.06 5.35 19.02
CA SER A 457 16.85 5.77 17.64
C SER A 457 17.25 4.67 16.65
N ARG A 458 18.34 3.96 16.92
CA ARG A 458 18.81 2.85 16.09
C ARG A 458 17.84 1.69 16.13
N VAL A 459 17.47 1.21 17.32
CA VAL A 459 16.57 0.07 17.52
C VAL A 459 15.20 0.29 16.87
N ALA A 460 14.61 1.48 17.05
CA ALA A 460 13.27 1.78 16.54
C ALA A 460 13.16 1.80 15.01
N GLY A 461 14.27 2.09 14.32
CA GLY A 461 14.31 2.16 12.85
C GLY A 461 14.79 0.90 12.13
N GLU A 462 15.28 -0.10 12.86
CA GLU A 462 15.87 -1.30 12.25
C GLU A 462 14.80 -2.24 11.66
N THR A 463 15.06 -2.70 10.43
CA THR A 463 14.17 -3.61 9.70
C THR A 463 14.77 -4.99 9.50
N ALA A 464 16.03 -5.08 9.05
CA ALA A 464 16.64 -6.33 8.64
C ALA A 464 16.75 -7.39 9.75
N PRO A 465 17.13 -7.07 11.00
CA PRO A 465 17.16 -8.07 12.06
C PRO A 465 15.80 -8.64 12.41
N ILE A 466 14.76 -7.81 12.43
CA ILE A 466 13.43 -8.24 12.85
C ILE A 466 12.72 -9.08 11.78
N LEU A 467 13.09 -8.90 10.51
CA LEU A 467 12.56 -9.70 9.38
C LEU A 467 12.65 -11.21 9.64
N PHE A 468 13.76 -11.67 10.24
CA PHE A 468 14.01 -13.09 10.50
C PHE A 468 13.58 -13.53 11.89
N THR A 469 13.45 -12.61 12.84
CA THR A 469 13.36 -12.95 14.26
C THR A 469 12.02 -12.65 14.92
N GLY A 470 11.14 -11.87 14.30
CA GLY A 470 9.87 -11.55 14.97
C GLY A 470 8.85 -10.76 14.20
N ALA A 471 9.18 -10.25 13.00
CA ALA A 471 8.23 -9.46 12.21
C ALA A 471 7.31 -10.33 11.35
N ILE A 472 6.06 -9.88 11.19
CA ILE A 472 5.08 -10.42 10.24
C ILE A 472 4.41 -9.26 9.49
N ALA A 473 3.99 -9.52 8.25
CA ALA A 473 3.30 -8.53 7.42
C ALA A 473 1.88 -8.25 7.93
N LEU A 474 1.15 -9.30 8.31
CA LEU A 474 -0.24 -9.25 8.77
C LEU A 474 -0.43 -10.18 9.97
N GLY A 475 -1.22 -9.74 10.91
CA GLY A 475 -1.56 -10.50 12.11
C GLY A 475 -2.21 -9.62 13.18
N PRO A 476 -2.82 -10.21 14.19
CA PRO A 476 -3.42 -9.45 15.30
C PRO A 476 -2.35 -8.73 16.12
N VAL A 477 -2.80 -7.76 16.94
CA VAL A 477 -1.95 -7.17 17.97
C VAL A 477 -1.50 -8.28 18.93
N PRO A 478 -0.20 -8.42 19.21
CA PRO A 478 0.31 -9.51 20.04
C PRO A 478 -0.20 -9.37 21.48
N SER A 479 -0.69 -10.46 22.04
CA SER A 479 -1.09 -10.56 23.45
C SER A 479 0.02 -11.11 24.35
N SER A 480 1.12 -11.62 23.75
CA SER A 480 2.27 -12.19 24.45
C SER A 480 3.58 -11.82 23.73
N ILE A 481 4.66 -11.70 24.51
CA ILE A 481 6.02 -11.49 23.97
C ILE A 481 6.55 -12.68 23.15
N PHE A 482 5.91 -13.84 23.23
CA PHE A 482 6.23 -15.03 22.44
C PHE A 482 5.44 -15.12 21.14
N GLN A 483 4.73 -14.07 20.75
CA GLN A 483 4.08 -13.92 19.45
C GLN A 483 4.89 -13.00 18.54
N SER A 484 4.73 -13.18 17.23
CA SER A 484 5.26 -12.26 16.23
C SER A 484 4.43 -10.97 16.23
N THR A 485 5.02 -9.88 15.73
CA THR A 485 4.34 -8.59 15.68
C THR A 485 4.58 -7.88 14.36
N ARG A 486 3.67 -6.99 14.01
CA ARG A 486 3.86 -6.02 12.93
C ARG A 486 4.68 -4.84 13.44
N THR A 487 5.47 -4.20 12.58
CA THR A 487 6.23 -3.00 12.90
C THR A 487 6.17 -1.99 11.77
N LEU A 488 6.33 -0.71 12.07
CA LEU A 488 6.32 0.37 11.07
C LEU A 488 7.45 0.22 10.06
N SER A 489 8.65 -0.17 10.50
CA SER A 489 9.81 -0.38 9.65
C SER A 489 9.61 -1.57 8.70
N TYR A 490 9.14 -2.70 9.21
CA TYR A 490 8.88 -3.88 8.39
C TYR A 490 7.66 -3.68 7.48
N GLY A 491 6.56 -3.12 7.97
CA GLY A 491 5.37 -2.83 7.16
C GLY A 491 5.66 -1.88 5.99
N SER A 492 6.48 -0.84 6.22
CA SER A 492 6.89 0.05 5.13
C SER A 492 7.77 -0.64 4.08
N TYR A 493 8.65 -1.58 4.51
CA TYR A 493 9.47 -2.41 3.62
C TYR A 493 8.60 -3.39 2.82
N ASP A 494 7.69 -4.09 3.48
CA ASP A 494 6.77 -5.05 2.86
C ASP A 494 5.92 -4.38 1.78
N MET A 495 5.39 -3.20 2.05
CA MET A 495 4.67 -2.39 1.06
C MET A 495 5.54 -1.92 -0.11
N ALA A 496 6.83 -1.70 0.10
CA ALA A 496 7.74 -1.26 -0.97
C ALA A 496 8.16 -2.39 -1.90
N VAL A 497 8.29 -3.61 -1.39
CA VAL A 497 8.94 -4.74 -2.09
C VAL A 497 8.00 -5.91 -2.31
N GLY A 498 7.03 -6.12 -1.42
CA GLY A 498 6.28 -7.37 -1.32
C GLY A 498 5.02 -7.45 -2.15
N ASP A 499 4.31 -6.34 -2.43
CA ASP A 499 2.97 -6.47 -3.01
C ASP A 499 2.68 -5.44 -4.12
N ARG A 500 2.18 -5.96 -5.26
CA ARG A 500 1.64 -5.12 -6.36
C ARG A 500 0.47 -4.24 -5.88
N LEU A 501 -0.27 -4.67 -4.87
CA LEU A 501 -1.38 -3.90 -4.27
C LEU A 501 -0.88 -2.66 -3.55
N ALA A 502 0.30 -2.69 -2.96
CA ALA A 502 0.93 -1.56 -2.29
C ALA A 502 1.23 -0.39 -3.26
N MET A 503 1.47 -0.70 -4.54
CA MET A 503 1.64 0.33 -5.58
C MET A 503 0.37 1.16 -5.80
N MET A 504 -0.81 0.63 -5.43
CA MET A 504 -2.09 1.34 -5.53
C MET A 504 -2.36 2.28 -4.34
N VAL A 505 -1.59 2.12 -3.25
CA VAL A 505 -1.78 2.87 -2.00
C VAL A 505 -0.48 3.48 -1.46
N PRO A 506 0.29 4.22 -2.28
CA PRO A 506 1.61 4.74 -1.90
C PRO A 506 1.54 5.68 -0.68
N HIS A 507 0.38 6.30 -0.42
CA HIS A 507 0.16 7.14 0.75
C HIS A 507 0.30 6.36 2.07
N ASN A 508 -0.05 5.08 2.13
CA ASN A 508 0.11 4.25 3.34
C ASN A 508 1.58 3.97 3.61
N GLN A 509 2.38 3.66 2.59
CA GLN A 509 3.83 3.50 2.73
C GLN A 509 4.48 4.77 3.28
N TYR A 510 4.22 5.92 2.65
CA TYR A 510 4.72 7.21 3.14
C TYR A 510 4.16 7.56 4.52
N GLY A 511 2.91 7.19 4.81
CA GLY A 511 2.27 7.35 6.12
C GLY A 511 2.98 6.56 7.21
N MET A 512 3.35 5.29 6.97
CA MET A 512 4.12 4.46 7.90
C MET A 512 5.50 5.05 8.16
N VAL A 513 6.23 5.45 7.10
CA VAL A 513 7.57 6.05 7.24
C VAL A 513 7.49 7.38 7.99
N ALA A 514 6.54 8.24 7.67
CA ALA A 514 6.35 9.51 8.38
C ALA A 514 5.99 9.29 9.86
N THR A 515 5.12 8.31 10.15
CA THR A 515 4.76 7.95 11.52
C THR A 515 5.96 7.39 12.28
N LEU A 516 6.79 6.55 11.66
CA LEU A 516 8.03 6.04 12.26
C LEU A 516 8.99 7.19 12.62
N ILE A 517 9.20 8.14 11.71
CA ILE A 517 10.04 9.32 11.96
C ILE A 517 9.49 10.14 13.15
N ILE A 518 8.19 10.41 13.15
CA ILE A 518 7.54 11.16 14.24
C ILE A 518 7.64 10.39 15.55
N LEU A 519 7.43 9.08 15.55
CA LEU A 519 7.54 8.23 16.73
C LEU A 519 8.95 8.30 17.34
N VAL A 520 9.99 8.13 16.50
CA VAL A 520 11.39 8.21 16.93
C VAL A 520 11.72 9.59 17.47
N LEU A 521 11.25 10.67 16.81
CA LEU A 521 11.44 12.03 17.29
C LEU A 521 10.74 12.26 18.64
N CYS A 522 9.53 11.76 18.82
CA CYS A 522 8.81 11.84 20.11
C CYS A 522 9.54 11.09 21.22
N LEU A 523 10.00 9.85 20.96
CA LEU A 523 10.76 9.06 21.93
C LEU A 523 12.08 9.78 22.31
N ASN A 524 12.79 10.33 21.33
CA ASN A 524 14.01 11.10 21.57
C ASN A 524 13.72 12.39 22.37
N ALA A 525 12.65 13.10 22.04
CA ALA A 525 12.25 14.30 22.78
C ALA A 525 11.95 13.98 24.26
N ILE A 526 11.24 12.90 24.52
CA ILE A 526 10.97 12.41 25.89
C ILE A 526 12.30 12.12 26.61
N ALA A 527 13.22 11.39 25.97
CA ALA A 527 14.51 11.05 26.55
C ALA A 527 15.40 12.29 26.81
N ILE A 528 15.37 13.29 25.92
CA ILE A 528 16.07 14.58 26.10
C ILE A 528 15.48 15.35 27.28
N VAL A 529 14.17 15.40 27.42
CA VAL A 529 13.52 16.07 28.56
C VAL A 529 13.87 15.37 29.87
N LEU A 530 13.85 14.03 29.90
CA LEU A 530 14.27 13.26 31.09
C LEU A 530 15.75 13.54 31.44
N ARG A 531 16.65 13.53 30.44
CA ARG A 531 18.06 13.89 30.60
C ARG A 531 18.24 15.28 31.20
N THR A 532 17.51 16.26 30.66
CA THR A 532 17.63 17.67 31.13
C THR A 532 17.11 17.82 32.56
N ARG A 533 16.01 17.14 32.91
CA ARG A 533 15.48 17.15 34.29
C ARG A 533 16.43 16.48 35.28
N LEU A 534 17.04 15.35 34.93
CA LEU A 534 18.00 14.66 35.77
C LEU A 534 19.26 15.48 35.94
N PHE A 535 19.77 16.13 34.86
CA PHE A 535 20.90 17.01 34.92
C PHE A 535 20.68 18.18 35.90
N LYS A 536 19.52 18.87 35.81
CA LYS A 536 19.18 19.96 36.74
C LYS A 536 19.12 19.49 38.19
N LYS A 537 18.51 18.30 38.44
CA LYS A 537 18.42 17.74 39.79
C LYS A 537 19.77 17.42 40.41
N LEU A 538 20.75 16.99 39.59
CA LEU A 538 22.10 16.64 40.08
C LEU A 538 23.00 17.84 40.28
N HIS A 539 22.79 18.96 39.58
CA HIS A 539 23.64 20.15 39.64
C HIS A 539 23.00 21.32 40.44
N GLY A 540 21.85 21.12 41.06
CA GLY A 540 21.30 22.07 42.02
C GLY A 540 20.75 23.39 41.45
N HIS A 541 20.32 23.41 40.20
CA HIS A 541 19.63 24.55 39.57
C HIS A 541 18.30 24.12 38.95
#